data_0955df907a018306151e95358adb9b35
#
_entry.id   0955df907a018306151e95358adb9b35
#
_cell.length_a   1.000
_cell.length_b   1.000
_cell.length_c   1.000
_cell.angle_alpha   90.00
_cell.angle_beta   90.00
_cell.angle_gamma   90.00
#
_symmetry.space_group_name_H-M   'P 1'
#
loop_
_entity.id
_entity.type
_entity.pdbx_description
1 polymer ?
#
loop_
_entity_poly.entity_id
_entity_poly.type
_entity_poly.pdbx_seq_one_letter_code
_entity_poly.pdbx_strand_id
1 'polypeptide(L)'
;DRITVIHKKNGGLSDARNAGLSKASGEYILYVDSDDYLEDDTIEWMVSCAVTHNAEIVACTCKRTNNKNVPDLLTNKIVEGTGIEMLEFAFEREIWFAWGKLIKSDIAKSCPFAKGLIYEDVENTPRSFLMANKVVFSLDGRYNYRIRTDSIMGENKIIPKKDIAKVIDMDCKFISVANISEKDKDKMYKHLFKQLAYNYNLAVKANSKIANEVCKQIEEIFCKNKTLWKGAESISIQRKFGYWLISGYAEVYKKAYRLYNAGRRK
;
A
#
# COMPACT_ATOMS: atom_id res chain seq x y z
N ASP A 1 -12.75 21.48 -22.55
CA ASP A 1 -12.89 20.20 -23.27
C ASP A 1 -11.89 19.12 -22.86
N ARG A 2 -10.99 19.40 -21.91
CA ARG A 2 -10.07 18.40 -21.33
C ARG A 2 -10.57 17.82 -20.02
N ILE A 3 -11.67 18.34 -19.48
CA ILE A 3 -12.24 17.92 -18.20
C ILE A 3 -13.55 17.19 -18.45
N THR A 4 -13.67 15.98 -17.91
CA THR A 4 -14.92 15.20 -17.89
C THR A 4 -15.37 14.99 -16.45
N VAL A 5 -16.57 15.43 -16.13
CA VAL A 5 -17.16 15.25 -14.79
C VAL A 5 -18.07 14.03 -14.79
N ILE A 6 -17.90 13.16 -13.81
CA ILE A 6 -18.72 11.96 -13.63
C ILE A 6 -19.54 12.09 -12.35
N HIS A 7 -20.86 12.33 -12.51
CA HIS A 7 -21.80 12.35 -11.41
C HIS A 7 -22.29 10.93 -11.12
N LYS A 8 -22.11 10.46 -9.88
CA LYS A 8 -22.53 9.13 -9.45
C LYS A 8 -22.86 9.09 -7.96
N LYS A 9 -23.65 8.11 -7.53
CA LYS A 9 -23.88 7.84 -6.11
C LYS A 9 -22.54 7.48 -5.43
N ASN A 10 -22.35 7.95 -4.20
CA ASN A 10 -21.14 7.61 -3.44
C ASN A 10 -21.04 6.09 -3.24
N GLY A 11 -19.93 5.52 -3.67
CA GLY A 11 -19.58 4.09 -3.57
C GLY A 11 -18.19 3.87 -2.99
N GLY A 12 -17.57 4.93 -2.41
CA GLY A 12 -16.21 4.92 -1.85
C GLY A 12 -15.11 5.17 -2.89
N LEU A 13 -13.86 5.20 -2.41
CA LEU A 13 -12.66 5.56 -3.21
C LEU A 13 -12.46 4.64 -4.42
N SER A 14 -12.50 3.33 -4.21
CA SER A 14 -12.34 2.34 -5.29
C SER A 14 -13.38 2.54 -6.41
N ASP A 15 -14.64 2.77 -6.03
CA ASP A 15 -15.72 2.94 -6.98
C ASP A 15 -15.59 4.26 -7.77
N ALA A 16 -15.09 5.32 -7.13
CA ALA A 16 -14.78 6.59 -7.80
C ALA A 16 -13.62 6.43 -8.79
N ARG A 17 -12.50 5.83 -8.37
CA ARG A 17 -11.34 5.58 -9.25
C ARG A 17 -11.70 4.67 -10.42
N ASN A 18 -12.47 3.61 -10.19
CA ASN A 18 -12.92 2.72 -11.27
C ASN A 18 -13.87 3.41 -12.26
N ALA A 19 -14.72 4.33 -11.78
CA ALA A 19 -15.58 5.12 -12.67
C ALA A 19 -14.75 6.04 -13.58
N GLY A 20 -13.73 6.72 -13.04
CA GLY A 20 -12.77 7.48 -13.82
C GLY A 20 -12.01 6.61 -14.83
N LEU A 21 -11.48 5.48 -14.37
CA LEU A 21 -10.75 4.51 -15.18
C LEU A 21 -11.56 4.01 -16.39
N SER A 22 -12.87 3.76 -16.20
CA SER A 22 -13.75 3.29 -17.27
C SER A 22 -13.97 4.31 -18.40
N LYS A 23 -13.73 5.60 -18.14
CA LYS A 23 -13.85 6.69 -19.10
C LYS A 23 -12.51 7.17 -19.66
N ALA A 24 -11.41 6.77 -19.00
CA ALA A 24 -10.09 7.19 -19.41
C ALA A 24 -9.68 6.56 -20.74
N SER A 25 -9.19 7.39 -21.67
CA SER A 25 -8.74 7.01 -23.02
C SER A 25 -7.25 7.27 -23.25
N GLY A 26 -6.55 7.87 -22.27
CA GLY A 26 -5.12 8.15 -22.37
C GLY A 26 -4.25 6.88 -22.40
N GLU A 27 -3.05 7.01 -22.92
CA GLU A 27 -2.04 5.95 -22.94
C GLU A 27 -1.60 5.55 -21.51
N TYR A 28 -1.57 6.54 -20.62
CA TYR A 28 -1.27 6.37 -19.22
C TYR A 28 -2.39 6.89 -18.32
N ILE A 29 -2.48 6.36 -17.13
CA ILE A 29 -3.42 6.74 -16.06
C ILE A 29 -2.63 7.24 -14.87
N LEU A 30 -3.00 8.40 -14.33
CA LEU A 30 -2.49 8.97 -13.09
C LEU A 30 -3.67 9.24 -12.14
N TYR A 31 -3.63 8.68 -10.95
CA TYR A 31 -4.60 8.98 -9.90
C TYR A 31 -4.08 10.12 -9.03
N VAL A 32 -4.94 11.11 -8.77
CA VAL A 32 -4.66 12.24 -7.87
C VAL A 32 -5.85 12.36 -6.92
N ASP A 33 -5.59 12.39 -5.63
CA ASP A 33 -6.64 12.59 -4.63
C ASP A 33 -7.05 14.08 -4.62
N SER A 34 -8.33 14.35 -4.42
CA SER A 34 -8.93 15.68 -4.63
C SER A 34 -8.46 16.75 -3.62
N ASP A 35 -7.84 16.34 -2.54
CA ASP A 35 -7.28 17.23 -1.49
C ASP A 35 -5.78 17.45 -1.63
N ASP A 36 -5.14 16.81 -2.63
CA ASP A 36 -3.72 16.89 -2.90
C ASP A 36 -3.40 17.71 -4.17
N TYR A 37 -2.13 17.92 -4.45
CA TYR A 37 -1.68 18.58 -5.67
C TYR A 37 -0.30 18.07 -6.13
N LEU A 38 0.01 18.32 -7.41
CA LEU A 38 1.28 17.96 -8.05
C LEU A 38 2.19 19.18 -8.16
N GLU A 39 3.49 18.96 -8.26
CA GLU A 39 4.39 20.01 -8.79
C GLU A 39 4.05 20.24 -10.27
N ASP A 40 4.29 21.47 -10.76
CA ASP A 40 3.85 21.92 -12.09
C ASP A 40 4.40 21.05 -13.24
N ASP A 41 5.63 20.53 -13.08
CA ASP A 41 6.32 19.70 -14.07
C ASP A 41 6.10 18.18 -13.91
N THR A 42 5.33 17.77 -12.90
CA THR A 42 5.25 16.34 -12.51
C THR A 42 4.78 15.44 -13.64
N ILE A 43 3.72 15.83 -14.35
CA ILE A 43 3.16 14.99 -15.43
C ILE A 43 4.15 14.91 -16.60
N GLU A 44 4.73 16.02 -17.00
CA GLU A 44 5.73 16.07 -18.07
C GLU A 44 6.94 15.20 -17.72
N TRP A 45 7.44 15.33 -16.51
CA TRP A 45 8.55 14.53 -16.01
C TRP A 45 8.22 13.03 -15.99
N MET A 46 7.03 12.63 -15.50
CA MET A 46 6.61 11.23 -15.46
C MET A 46 6.48 10.62 -16.87
N VAL A 47 5.89 11.35 -17.80
CA VAL A 47 5.76 10.92 -19.20
C VAL A 47 7.13 10.82 -19.86
N SER A 48 8.01 11.80 -19.67
CA SER A 48 9.40 11.76 -20.15
C SER A 48 10.14 10.54 -19.61
N CYS A 49 10.02 10.23 -18.32
CA CYS A 49 10.61 9.04 -17.73
C CYS A 49 10.03 7.75 -18.34
N ALA A 50 8.72 7.67 -18.51
CA ALA A 50 8.07 6.51 -19.11
C ALA A 50 8.62 6.22 -20.51
N VAL A 51 8.76 7.26 -21.34
CA VAL A 51 9.28 7.14 -22.70
C VAL A 51 10.77 6.82 -22.69
N THR A 52 11.59 7.58 -21.94
CA THR A 52 13.05 7.45 -21.93
C THR A 52 13.51 6.09 -21.41
N HIS A 53 12.84 5.56 -20.38
CA HIS A 53 13.19 4.30 -19.74
C HIS A 53 12.36 3.11 -20.23
N ASN A 54 11.45 3.33 -21.21
CA ASN A 54 10.46 2.34 -21.66
C ASN A 54 9.72 1.72 -20.46
N ALA A 55 9.28 2.59 -19.53
CA ALA A 55 8.65 2.17 -18.29
C ALA A 55 7.13 2.11 -18.43
N GLU A 56 6.54 1.06 -17.89
CA GLU A 56 5.08 0.87 -17.87
C GLU A 56 4.45 1.46 -16.61
N ILE A 57 5.26 1.68 -15.57
CA ILE A 57 4.87 2.41 -14.35
C ILE A 57 6.01 3.39 -14.00
N VAL A 58 5.63 4.65 -13.78
CA VAL A 58 6.52 5.66 -13.18
C VAL A 58 5.87 6.15 -11.90
N ALA A 59 6.57 5.98 -10.78
CA ALA A 59 6.08 6.38 -9.47
C ALA A 59 6.96 7.47 -8.86
N CYS A 60 6.41 8.28 -7.98
CA CYS A 60 7.16 9.25 -7.19
C CYS A 60 6.86 9.15 -5.71
N THR A 61 7.78 9.63 -4.88
CA THR A 61 7.54 9.85 -3.47
C THR A 61 6.67 11.09 -3.25
N CYS A 62 6.22 11.30 -2.01
CA CYS A 62 5.43 12.47 -1.68
C CYS A 62 6.14 13.38 -0.67
N LYS A 63 5.80 14.66 -0.73
CA LYS A 63 6.02 15.61 0.36
C LYS A 63 4.78 15.66 1.23
N ARG A 64 4.96 15.63 2.53
CA ARG A 64 3.88 15.92 3.49
C ARG A 64 3.88 17.42 3.78
N THR A 65 2.83 18.11 3.40
CA THR A 65 2.75 19.56 3.48
C THR A 65 1.56 20.05 4.29
N ASN A 66 1.79 21.12 5.07
CA ASN A 66 0.76 21.84 5.82
C ASN A 66 0.38 23.15 5.08
N ASN A 67 0.26 23.14 3.77
CA ASN A 67 -0.01 24.32 2.91
C ASN A 67 1.12 25.36 2.82
N LYS A 68 2.34 25.03 3.22
CA LYS A 68 3.50 25.88 2.96
C LYS A 68 4.22 25.34 1.74
N ASN A 69 4.19 26.09 0.64
CA ASN A 69 5.01 25.82 -0.52
C ASN A 69 6.47 26.03 -0.14
N VAL A 70 7.14 24.97 0.27
CA VAL A 70 8.59 24.95 0.38
C VAL A 70 9.08 24.23 -0.88
N PRO A 71 9.70 24.90 -1.83
CA PRO A 71 10.31 24.25 -2.98
C PRO A 71 11.45 23.36 -2.47
N ASP A 72 11.33 22.05 -2.64
CA ASP A 72 12.49 21.18 -2.49
C ASP A 72 13.29 21.21 -3.79
N LEU A 73 14.60 21.15 -3.65
CA LEU A 73 15.48 20.91 -4.80
C LEU A 73 15.21 19.50 -5.33
N LEU A 74 14.60 19.43 -6.50
CA LEU A 74 14.39 18.17 -7.20
C LEU A 74 15.74 17.69 -7.73
N THR A 75 16.12 16.48 -7.34
CA THR A 75 17.42 15.90 -7.69
C THR A 75 17.35 15.08 -8.97
N ASN A 76 16.14 14.78 -9.46
CA ASN A 76 15.85 13.87 -10.57
C ASN A 76 16.45 12.46 -10.38
N LYS A 77 16.75 12.08 -9.15
CA LYS A 77 17.24 10.74 -8.84
C LYS A 77 16.14 9.71 -9.00
N ILE A 78 16.46 8.67 -9.73
CA ILE A 78 15.55 7.55 -9.97
C ILE A 78 16.16 6.23 -9.51
N VAL A 79 15.28 5.26 -9.24
CA VAL A 79 15.60 3.84 -9.14
C VAL A 79 14.69 3.12 -10.10
N GLU A 80 15.20 2.13 -10.81
CA GLU A 80 14.43 1.40 -11.80
C GLU A 80 14.71 -0.10 -11.75
N GLY A 81 13.76 -0.89 -12.18
CA GLY A 81 13.87 -2.34 -12.22
C GLY A 81 12.64 -3.00 -12.82
N THR A 82 12.57 -4.29 -12.71
CA THR A 82 11.39 -5.09 -13.04
C THR A 82 10.25 -4.80 -12.04
N GLY A 83 9.01 -5.15 -12.41
CA GLY A 83 7.86 -4.95 -11.52
C GLY A 83 8.05 -5.58 -10.15
N ILE A 84 8.62 -6.80 -10.07
CA ILE A 84 8.84 -7.49 -8.79
C ILE A 84 9.92 -6.81 -7.94
N GLU A 85 11.03 -6.38 -8.55
CA GLU A 85 12.09 -5.66 -7.84
C GLU A 85 11.58 -4.33 -7.26
N MET A 86 10.79 -3.62 -8.06
CA MET A 86 10.23 -2.34 -7.64
C MET A 86 9.03 -2.50 -6.69
N LEU A 87 8.34 -3.62 -6.71
CA LEU A 87 7.36 -3.96 -5.69
C LEU A 87 8.03 -4.19 -4.33
N GLU A 88 9.16 -4.91 -4.29
CA GLU A 88 9.95 -5.08 -3.07
C GLU A 88 10.43 -3.72 -2.55
N PHE A 89 10.96 -2.86 -3.43
CA PHE A 89 11.35 -1.50 -3.11
C PHE A 89 10.20 -0.68 -2.52
N ALA A 90 9.00 -0.77 -3.10
CA ALA A 90 7.80 -0.08 -2.62
C ALA A 90 7.37 -0.58 -1.23
N PHE A 91 7.39 -1.89 -1.00
CA PHE A 91 7.08 -2.48 0.30
C PHE A 91 8.07 -2.09 1.39
N GLU A 92 9.35 -2.02 1.09
CA GLU A 92 10.37 -1.61 2.05
C GLU A 92 10.19 -0.16 2.52
N ARG A 93 9.71 0.70 1.63
CA ARG A 93 9.49 2.14 1.87
C ARG A 93 8.05 2.51 2.19
N GLU A 94 7.15 1.52 2.26
CA GLU A 94 5.73 1.75 2.53
C GLU A 94 5.06 2.68 1.50
N ILE A 95 5.44 2.54 0.19
CA ILE A 95 4.96 3.36 -0.93
C ILE A 95 3.95 2.55 -1.77
N TRP A 96 2.79 2.26 -1.24
CA TRP A 96 1.70 1.56 -1.94
C TRP A 96 0.49 2.43 -2.28
N PHE A 97 0.58 3.73 -2.10
CA PHE A 97 -0.52 4.66 -2.39
C PHE A 97 -1.06 4.50 -3.81
N ALA A 98 -2.37 4.71 -4.01
CA ALA A 98 -2.97 4.68 -5.34
C ALA A 98 -2.49 5.85 -6.22
N TRP A 99 -2.27 7.01 -5.59
CA TRP A 99 -1.81 8.24 -6.24
C TRP A 99 -0.28 8.24 -6.47
N GLY A 100 0.19 9.25 -7.22
CA GLY A 100 1.62 9.44 -7.48
C GLY A 100 2.26 8.35 -8.35
N LYS A 101 1.44 7.61 -9.11
CA LYS A 101 1.87 6.58 -10.06
C LYS A 101 1.24 6.83 -11.41
N LEU A 102 2.06 7.07 -12.44
CA LEU A 102 1.68 7.05 -13.84
C LEU A 102 1.75 5.59 -14.31
N ILE A 103 0.63 5.01 -14.65
CA ILE A 103 0.49 3.58 -14.98
C ILE A 103 0.00 3.45 -16.41
N LYS A 104 0.62 2.58 -17.21
CA LYS A 104 0.16 2.28 -18.56
C LYS A 104 -1.28 1.80 -18.55
N SER A 105 -2.09 2.32 -19.48
CA SER A 105 -3.55 2.19 -19.45
C SER A 105 -4.04 0.75 -19.46
N ASP A 106 -3.37 -0.16 -20.18
CA ASP A 106 -3.68 -1.57 -20.22
C ASP A 106 -3.48 -2.27 -18.87
N ILE A 107 -2.38 -1.95 -18.15
CA ILE A 107 -2.13 -2.45 -16.79
C ILE A 107 -3.19 -1.90 -15.83
N ALA A 108 -3.43 -0.59 -15.84
CA ALA A 108 -4.42 0.02 -14.95
C ALA A 108 -5.82 -0.58 -15.15
N LYS A 109 -6.25 -0.78 -16.40
CA LYS A 109 -7.55 -1.37 -16.76
C LYS A 109 -7.66 -2.85 -16.42
N SER A 110 -6.56 -3.58 -16.43
CA SER A 110 -6.49 -4.99 -16.01
C SER A 110 -6.50 -5.16 -14.49
N CYS A 111 -6.18 -4.09 -13.73
CA CYS A 111 -6.13 -4.07 -12.28
C CYS A 111 -7.10 -3.04 -11.68
N PRO A 112 -8.44 -3.17 -11.86
CA PRO A 112 -9.37 -2.26 -11.21
C PRO A 112 -9.28 -2.41 -9.68
N PHE A 113 -9.58 -1.33 -8.95
CA PHE A 113 -9.59 -1.34 -7.49
C PHE A 113 -10.73 -2.19 -6.94
N ALA A 114 -10.43 -3.01 -5.93
CA ALA A 114 -11.43 -3.82 -5.24
C ALA A 114 -12.39 -2.92 -4.46
N LYS A 115 -13.72 -3.02 -4.77
CA LYS A 115 -14.73 -2.16 -4.17
C LYS A 115 -15.01 -2.52 -2.71
N GLY A 116 -15.33 -1.50 -1.91
CA GLY A 116 -15.76 -1.66 -0.53
C GLY A 116 -14.64 -2.01 0.46
N LEU A 117 -13.38 -1.80 0.06
CA LEU A 117 -12.22 -1.95 0.93
C LEU A 117 -11.64 -0.58 1.32
N ILE A 118 -11.15 -0.51 2.54
CA ILE A 118 -10.13 0.44 2.96
C ILE A 118 -8.79 -0.28 2.78
N TYR A 119 -7.76 0.39 2.28
CA TYR A 119 -6.50 -0.19 1.78
C TYR A 119 -6.63 -0.89 0.41
N GLU A 120 -7.48 -0.35 -0.43
CA GLU A 120 -7.65 -0.74 -1.83
C GLU A 120 -6.36 -0.57 -2.65
N ASP A 121 -5.51 0.35 -2.21
CA ASP A 121 -4.19 0.64 -2.78
C ASP A 121 -3.16 -0.44 -2.44
N VAL A 122 -3.19 -0.97 -1.21
CA VAL A 122 -2.33 -2.08 -0.79
C VAL A 122 -2.66 -3.32 -1.62
N GLU A 123 -3.94 -3.61 -1.86
CA GLU A 123 -4.40 -4.73 -2.71
C GLU A 123 -4.09 -4.51 -4.20
N ASN A 124 -4.21 -3.28 -4.69
CA ASN A 124 -4.01 -2.97 -6.12
C ASN A 124 -2.53 -2.96 -6.52
N THR A 125 -1.65 -2.45 -5.66
CA THR A 125 -0.23 -2.24 -5.98
C THR A 125 0.50 -3.53 -6.37
N PRO A 126 0.41 -4.66 -5.65
CA PRO A 126 1.05 -5.91 -6.07
C PRO A 126 0.59 -6.38 -7.45
N ARG A 127 -0.71 -6.27 -7.75
CA ARG A 127 -1.28 -6.70 -9.04
C ARG A 127 -0.74 -5.87 -10.20
N SER A 128 -0.75 -4.56 -10.07
CA SER A 128 -0.29 -3.67 -11.12
C SER A 128 1.23 -3.77 -11.35
N PHE A 129 2.02 -3.88 -10.28
CA PHE A 129 3.47 -3.98 -10.41
C PHE A 129 3.91 -5.31 -11.03
N LEU A 130 3.29 -6.44 -10.65
CA LEU A 130 3.65 -7.74 -11.22
C LEU A 130 3.22 -7.91 -12.70
N MET A 131 2.39 -7.00 -13.22
CA MET A 131 2.09 -6.93 -14.66
C MET A 131 3.10 -6.09 -15.44
N ALA A 132 3.88 -5.23 -14.76
CA ALA A 132 4.83 -4.36 -15.41
C ALA A 132 6.20 -5.04 -15.60
N ASN A 133 6.76 -4.95 -16.79
CA ASN A 133 8.12 -5.40 -17.08
C ASN A 133 9.16 -4.40 -16.58
N LYS A 134 8.83 -3.11 -16.61
CA LYS A 134 9.74 -2.02 -16.23
C LYS A 134 8.99 -0.97 -15.40
N VAL A 135 9.55 -0.67 -14.24
CA VAL A 135 9.04 0.35 -13.32
C VAL A 135 10.17 1.32 -12.94
N VAL A 136 9.86 2.60 -12.90
CA VAL A 136 10.76 3.67 -12.47
C VAL A 136 10.17 4.35 -11.24
N PHE A 137 10.99 4.59 -10.23
CA PHE A 137 10.66 5.42 -9.07
C PHE A 137 11.51 6.69 -9.04
N SER A 138 10.86 7.85 -8.93
CA SER A 138 11.52 9.08 -8.49
C SER A 138 11.73 9.06 -6.99
N LEU A 139 12.93 9.40 -6.54
CA LEU A 139 13.22 9.61 -5.13
C LEU A 139 12.81 11.01 -4.66
N ASP A 140 12.40 11.88 -5.58
CA ASP A 140 11.91 13.22 -5.29
C ASP A 140 10.41 13.20 -4.95
N GLY A 141 10.02 14.05 -4.00
CA GLY A 141 8.62 14.26 -3.64
C GLY A 141 7.90 15.16 -4.63
N ARG A 142 7.43 14.60 -5.75
CA ARG A 142 6.69 15.34 -6.78
C ARG A 142 5.18 15.40 -6.56
N TYR A 143 4.70 14.64 -5.57
CA TYR A 143 3.31 14.61 -5.14
C TYR A 143 3.21 15.31 -3.77
N ASN A 144 2.31 16.29 -3.64
CA ASN A 144 2.12 17.04 -2.40
C ASN A 144 0.90 16.50 -1.64
N TYR A 145 1.19 15.65 -0.65
CA TYR A 145 0.18 15.09 0.24
C TYR A 145 -0.16 16.11 1.34
N ARG A 146 -1.40 16.62 1.33
CA ARG A 146 -1.85 17.62 2.30
C ARG A 146 -2.27 16.98 3.62
N ILE A 147 -1.59 17.37 4.70
CA ILE A 147 -1.98 16.92 6.05
C ILE A 147 -3.22 17.69 6.51
N ARG A 148 -4.29 16.96 6.75
CA ARG A 148 -5.57 17.50 7.24
C ARG A 148 -5.98 16.81 8.53
N THR A 149 -6.56 17.58 9.48
CA THR A 149 -7.04 17.06 10.77
C THR A 149 -8.29 16.17 10.62
N ASP A 150 -9.05 16.34 9.54
CA ASP A 150 -10.26 15.59 9.20
C ASP A 150 -10.02 14.40 8.25
N SER A 151 -8.75 14.15 7.88
CA SER A 151 -8.36 13.02 7.04
C SER A 151 -8.81 11.66 7.63
N ILE A 152 -9.17 10.72 6.76
CA ILE A 152 -9.46 9.32 7.14
C ILE A 152 -8.29 8.69 7.91
N MET A 153 -7.05 9.07 7.55
CA MET A 153 -5.80 8.60 8.16
C MET A 153 -5.23 9.52 9.24
N GLY A 154 -6.00 10.55 9.69
CA GLY A 154 -5.55 11.52 10.71
C GLY A 154 -5.04 10.87 11.99
N GLU A 155 -4.08 11.50 12.68
CA GLU A 155 -3.16 10.97 13.69
C GLU A 155 -3.77 10.14 14.85
N ASN A 156 -5.07 10.19 15.08
CA ASN A 156 -5.71 9.48 16.21
C ASN A 156 -6.86 8.56 15.80
N LYS A 157 -7.08 8.33 14.50
CA LYS A 157 -8.17 7.46 14.05
C LYS A 157 -7.66 6.05 13.78
N ILE A 158 -7.72 5.21 14.80
CA ILE A 158 -7.47 3.75 14.70
C ILE A 158 -8.60 3.04 13.92
N ILE A 159 -9.50 3.82 13.37
CA ILE A 159 -10.76 3.31 12.91
C ILE A 159 -10.66 2.40 11.72
N PRO A 160 -9.99 2.48 10.70
CA PRO A 160 -10.45 1.65 9.59
C PRO A 160 -9.58 0.49 9.22
N LYS A 161 -8.83 -0.03 10.14
CA LYS A 161 -7.96 -1.17 9.85
C LYS A 161 -8.69 -2.52 9.77
N LYS A 162 -10.04 -2.50 9.75
CA LYS A 162 -10.87 -3.69 9.68
C LYS A 162 -10.66 -4.50 8.40
N ASP A 163 -10.26 -3.84 7.30
CA ASP A 163 -10.13 -4.53 6.02
C ASP A 163 -8.70 -5.04 5.78
N ILE A 164 -7.70 -4.63 6.59
CA ILE A 164 -6.31 -5.03 6.38
C ILE A 164 -6.10 -6.55 6.40
N ALA A 165 -6.80 -7.25 7.28
CA ALA A 165 -6.72 -8.71 7.34
C ALA A 165 -7.20 -9.34 6.03
N LYS A 166 -8.32 -8.84 5.50
CA LYS A 166 -8.90 -9.30 4.23
C LYS A 166 -7.98 -8.97 3.05
N VAL A 167 -7.42 -7.77 3.01
CA VAL A 167 -6.49 -7.34 1.96
C VAL A 167 -5.25 -8.22 1.96
N ILE A 168 -4.61 -8.45 3.09
CA ILE A 168 -3.43 -9.32 3.18
C ILE A 168 -3.76 -10.77 2.77
N ASP A 169 -4.96 -11.28 3.10
CA ASP A 169 -5.39 -12.62 2.63
C ASP A 169 -5.55 -12.68 1.11
N MET A 170 -6.09 -11.61 0.51
CA MET A 170 -6.21 -11.48 -0.95
C MET A 170 -4.82 -11.45 -1.60
N ASP A 171 -3.90 -10.65 -1.06
CA ASP A 171 -2.53 -10.55 -1.57
C ASP A 171 -1.76 -11.88 -1.40
N CYS A 172 -1.90 -12.57 -0.27
CA CYS A 172 -1.30 -13.89 -0.08
C CYS A 172 -1.78 -14.89 -1.14
N LYS A 173 -3.07 -14.90 -1.45
CA LYS A 173 -3.64 -15.76 -2.49
C LYS A 173 -3.12 -15.39 -3.88
N PHE A 174 -3.09 -14.08 -4.19
CA PHE A 174 -2.59 -13.58 -5.46
C PHE A 174 -1.11 -13.97 -5.65
N ILE A 175 -0.25 -13.70 -4.66
CA ILE A 175 1.17 -14.03 -4.69
C ILE A 175 1.39 -15.55 -4.81
N SER A 176 0.57 -16.37 -4.16
CA SER A 176 0.74 -17.82 -4.20
C SER A 176 0.62 -18.40 -5.61
N VAL A 177 -0.21 -17.81 -6.47
CA VAL A 177 -0.44 -18.23 -7.86
C VAL A 177 0.31 -17.38 -8.89
N ALA A 178 0.98 -16.31 -8.47
CA ALA A 178 1.73 -15.44 -9.35
C ALA A 178 2.91 -16.19 -9.98
N ASN A 179 3.18 -15.90 -11.25
CA ASN A 179 4.32 -16.46 -11.99
C ASN A 179 5.62 -15.72 -11.68
N ILE A 180 6.06 -15.84 -10.44
CA ILE A 180 7.33 -15.28 -9.92
C ILE A 180 8.11 -16.36 -9.19
N SER A 181 9.41 -16.14 -8.95
CA SER A 181 10.24 -17.11 -8.25
C SER A 181 9.76 -17.36 -6.82
N GLU A 182 9.98 -18.56 -6.28
CA GLU A 182 9.64 -18.87 -4.87
C GLU A 182 10.41 -17.95 -3.91
N LYS A 183 11.62 -17.52 -4.27
CA LYS A 183 12.39 -16.54 -3.50
C LYS A 183 11.69 -15.17 -3.45
N ASP A 184 11.09 -14.74 -4.55
CA ASP A 184 10.36 -13.47 -4.58
C ASP A 184 9.04 -13.57 -3.84
N LYS A 185 8.30 -14.69 -3.96
CA LYS A 185 7.14 -14.97 -3.13
C LYS A 185 7.48 -14.89 -1.63
N ASP A 186 8.60 -15.49 -1.25
CA ASP A 186 9.10 -15.48 0.12
C ASP A 186 9.31 -14.04 0.66
N LYS A 187 9.94 -13.19 -0.12
CA LYS A 187 10.12 -11.77 0.22
C LYS A 187 8.80 -11.04 0.35
N MET A 188 7.84 -11.28 -0.57
CA MET A 188 6.52 -10.67 -0.50
C MET A 188 5.79 -11.10 0.78
N TYR A 189 5.79 -12.38 1.13
CA TYR A 189 5.19 -12.86 2.39
C TYR A 189 5.81 -12.20 3.62
N LYS A 190 7.13 -12.00 3.65
CA LYS A 190 7.79 -11.25 4.73
C LYS A 190 7.18 -9.86 4.92
N HIS A 191 6.95 -9.12 3.83
CA HIS A 191 6.37 -7.78 3.89
C HIS A 191 4.90 -7.81 4.31
N LEU A 192 4.10 -8.69 3.72
CA LEU A 192 2.67 -8.83 4.04
C LEU A 192 2.45 -9.18 5.53
N PHE A 193 3.17 -10.17 6.06
CA PHE A 193 3.04 -10.56 7.47
C PHE A 193 3.66 -9.53 8.43
N LYS A 194 4.69 -8.79 8.03
CA LYS A 194 5.20 -7.63 8.78
C LYS A 194 4.10 -6.58 8.92
N GLN A 195 3.42 -6.25 7.83
CA GLN A 195 2.34 -5.27 7.81
C GLN A 195 1.14 -5.74 8.65
N LEU A 196 0.79 -7.00 8.55
CA LEU A 196 -0.28 -7.59 9.35
C LEU A 196 0.02 -7.51 10.86
N ALA A 197 1.25 -7.87 11.28
CA ALA A 197 1.69 -7.78 12.67
C ALA A 197 1.75 -6.34 13.18
N TYR A 198 2.17 -5.39 12.35
CA TYR A 198 2.16 -3.97 12.69
C TYR A 198 0.74 -3.48 13.00
N ASN A 199 -0.23 -3.81 12.15
CA ASN A 199 -1.63 -3.44 12.35
C ASN A 199 -2.25 -4.15 13.57
N TYR A 200 -1.86 -5.40 13.84
CA TYR A 200 -2.23 -6.10 15.07
C TYR A 200 -1.78 -5.34 16.33
N ASN A 201 -0.53 -4.91 16.35
CA ASN A 201 0.04 -4.16 17.47
C ASN A 201 -0.68 -2.82 17.70
N LEU A 202 -1.05 -2.13 16.62
CA LEU A 202 -1.84 -0.91 16.72
C LEU A 202 -3.24 -1.18 17.29
N ALA A 203 -3.89 -2.25 16.87
CA ALA A 203 -5.19 -2.65 17.40
C ALA A 203 -5.10 -3.05 18.90
N VAL A 204 -4.07 -3.82 19.29
CA VAL A 204 -3.84 -4.16 20.71
C VAL A 204 -3.63 -2.91 21.57
N LYS A 205 -2.92 -1.89 21.04
CA LYS A 205 -2.69 -0.61 21.73
C LYS A 205 -3.98 0.20 21.89
N ALA A 206 -4.85 0.18 20.88
CA ALA A 206 -6.10 0.92 20.87
C ALA A 206 -7.12 0.42 21.89
N ASN A 207 -7.15 -0.87 22.14
CA ASN A 207 -7.96 -1.52 23.17
C ASN A 207 -9.45 -1.11 23.18
N SER A 208 -10.05 -1.01 22.00
CA SER A 208 -11.48 -0.70 21.82
C SER A 208 -12.23 -1.94 21.30
N LYS A 209 -13.56 -1.92 21.33
CA LYS A 209 -14.40 -3.01 20.78
C LYS A 209 -14.04 -3.29 19.32
N ILE A 210 -13.95 -2.25 18.50
CA ILE A 210 -13.58 -2.37 17.07
C ILE A 210 -12.15 -2.92 16.93
N ALA A 211 -11.21 -2.45 17.74
CA ALA A 211 -9.84 -2.93 17.71
C ALA A 211 -9.73 -4.42 18.09
N ASN A 212 -10.55 -4.89 19.01
CA ASN A 212 -10.59 -6.31 19.36
C ASN A 212 -11.18 -7.17 18.23
N GLU A 213 -12.13 -6.66 17.46
CA GLU A 213 -12.62 -7.33 16.25
C GLU A 213 -11.52 -7.42 15.18
N VAL A 214 -10.77 -6.34 14.95
CA VAL A 214 -9.60 -6.34 14.06
C VAL A 214 -8.54 -7.33 14.52
N CYS A 215 -8.25 -7.41 15.83
CA CYS A 215 -7.33 -8.40 16.35
C CYS A 215 -7.76 -9.83 15.99
N LYS A 216 -9.02 -10.18 16.20
CA LYS A 216 -9.55 -11.51 15.87
C LYS A 216 -9.40 -11.85 14.39
N GLN A 217 -9.76 -10.91 13.50
CA GLN A 217 -9.59 -11.10 12.06
C GLN A 217 -8.13 -11.35 11.68
N ILE A 218 -7.19 -10.58 12.26
CA ILE A 218 -5.76 -10.76 12.02
C ILE A 218 -5.26 -12.11 12.57
N GLU A 219 -5.70 -12.53 13.75
CA GLU A 219 -5.40 -13.83 14.34
C GLU A 219 -5.82 -14.98 13.41
N GLU A 220 -7.02 -14.88 12.83
CA GLU A 220 -7.53 -15.83 11.84
C GLU A 220 -6.65 -15.90 10.59
N ILE A 221 -6.19 -14.74 10.06
CA ILE A 221 -5.31 -14.72 8.88
C ILE A 221 -3.93 -15.30 9.18
N PHE A 222 -3.35 -15.04 10.36
CA PHE A 222 -2.10 -15.70 10.77
C PHE A 222 -2.28 -17.21 10.90
N CYS A 223 -3.40 -17.69 11.45
CA CYS A 223 -3.70 -19.09 11.57
C CYS A 223 -3.87 -19.76 10.19
N LYS A 224 -4.68 -19.16 9.33
CA LYS A 224 -4.99 -19.65 7.98
C LYS A 224 -3.74 -19.77 7.11
N ASN A 225 -2.87 -18.78 7.14
CA ASN A 225 -1.67 -18.71 6.30
C ASN A 225 -0.41 -19.23 7.01
N LYS A 226 -0.57 -20.13 7.99
CA LYS A 226 0.52 -20.63 8.83
C LYS A 226 1.66 -21.29 8.04
N THR A 227 1.35 -21.99 6.97
CA THR A 227 2.34 -22.61 6.09
C THR A 227 3.21 -21.58 5.39
N LEU A 228 2.63 -20.47 4.92
CA LEU A 228 3.34 -19.42 4.21
C LEU A 228 4.38 -18.75 5.12
N TRP A 229 3.97 -18.18 6.25
CA TRP A 229 4.92 -17.46 7.11
C TRP A 229 5.89 -18.38 7.87
N LYS A 230 5.57 -19.64 8.09
CA LYS A 230 6.51 -20.61 8.66
C LYS A 230 7.56 -21.03 7.64
N GLY A 231 7.14 -21.28 6.40
CA GLY A 231 8.02 -21.70 5.31
C GLY A 231 8.94 -20.57 4.84
N ALA A 232 8.51 -19.31 4.94
CA ALA A 232 9.27 -18.16 4.45
C ALA A 232 10.65 -18.02 5.11
N GLU A 233 11.73 -18.21 4.36
CA GLU A 233 13.11 -18.14 4.85
C GLU A 233 13.51 -16.71 5.23
N SER A 234 12.97 -15.73 4.51
CA SER A 234 13.22 -14.30 4.74
C SER A 234 12.65 -13.78 6.07
N ILE A 235 11.75 -14.52 6.73
CA ILE A 235 11.17 -14.16 8.02
C ILE A 235 12.03 -14.69 9.16
N SER A 236 12.57 -13.79 9.99
CA SER A 236 13.40 -14.17 11.14
C SER A 236 12.65 -15.06 12.15
N ILE A 237 13.40 -15.90 12.87
CA ILE A 237 12.86 -16.81 13.89
C ILE A 237 12.08 -16.03 14.96
N GLN A 238 12.56 -14.86 15.38
CA GLN A 238 11.89 -14.00 16.37
C GLN A 238 10.51 -13.55 15.88
N ARG A 239 10.40 -13.18 14.59
CA ARG A 239 9.10 -12.82 13.99
C ARG A 239 8.18 -14.02 13.87
N LYS A 240 8.70 -15.18 13.42
CA LYS A 240 7.93 -16.43 13.37
C LYS A 240 7.38 -16.82 14.73
N PHE A 241 8.17 -16.64 15.80
CA PHE A 241 7.70 -16.85 17.17
C PHE A 241 6.58 -15.89 17.56
N GLY A 242 6.72 -14.58 17.22
CA GLY A 242 5.64 -13.61 17.43
C GLY A 242 4.36 -13.98 16.67
N TYR A 243 4.46 -14.40 15.42
CA TYR A 243 3.32 -14.83 14.60
C TYR A 243 2.67 -16.10 15.14
N TRP A 244 3.48 -17.02 15.66
CA TRP A 244 2.98 -18.21 16.35
C TRP A 244 2.18 -17.85 17.62
N LEU A 245 2.67 -16.91 18.42
CA LEU A 245 1.92 -16.40 19.57
C LEU A 245 0.60 -15.75 19.15
N ILE A 246 0.60 -14.90 18.12
CA ILE A 246 -0.62 -14.25 17.60
C ILE A 246 -1.62 -15.32 17.12
N SER A 247 -1.15 -16.33 16.41
CA SER A 247 -2.01 -17.35 15.80
C SER A 247 -2.59 -18.39 16.76
N GLY A 248 -2.03 -18.57 17.95
CA GLY A 248 -2.43 -19.64 18.87
C GLY A 248 -2.51 -19.24 20.34
N TYR A 249 -1.84 -18.15 20.73
CA TYR A 249 -1.71 -17.69 22.11
C TYR A 249 -1.89 -16.16 22.19
N ALA A 250 -2.90 -15.65 21.50
CA ALA A 250 -3.13 -14.21 21.30
C ALA A 250 -3.18 -13.41 22.60
N GLU A 251 -3.83 -13.92 23.65
CA GLU A 251 -3.92 -13.21 24.93
C GLU A 251 -2.55 -13.11 25.65
N VAL A 252 -1.70 -14.12 25.50
CA VAL A 252 -0.32 -14.07 26.00
C VAL A 252 0.47 -12.98 25.27
N TYR A 253 0.36 -12.95 23.94
CA TYR A 253 1.00 -11.91 23.13
C TYR A 253 0.52 -10.52 23.51
N LYS A 254 -0.80 -10.28 23.57
CA LYS A 254 -1.41 -9.00 23.94
C LYS A 254 -0.93 -8.51 25.31
N LYS A 255 -0.89 -9.38 26.31
CA LYS A 255 -0.40 -9.05 27.64
C LYS A 255 1.08 -8.66 27.63
N ALA A 256 1.93 -9.45 26.99
CA ALA A 256 3.36 -9.17 26.85
C ALA A 256 3.62 -7.85 26.12
N TYR A 257 2.90 -7.60 25.01
CA TYR A 257 3.03 -6.37 24.24
C TYR A 257 2.60 -5.13 25.03
N ARG A 258 1.51 -5.21 25.81
CA ARG A 258 1.07 -4.10 26.67
C ARG A 258 2.08 -3.79 27.77
N LEU A 259 2.65 -4.81 28.43
CA LEU A 259 3.69 -4.64 29.45
C LEU A 259 4.96 -3.98 28.87
N TYR A 260 5.43 -4.46 27.71
CA TYR A 260 6.57 -3.89 27.01
C TYR A 260 6.39 -2.40 26.69
N ASN A 261 5.19 -2.00 26.22
CA ASN A 261 4.91 -0.59 25.90
C ASN A 261 4.71 0.29 27.14
N ALA A 262 4.22 -0.26 28.26
CA ALA A 262 4.10 0.47 29.52
C ALA A 262 5.48 0.83 30.09
N GLY A 263 6.46 -0.06 29.97
CA GLY A 263 7.84 0.19 30.42
C GLY A 263 8.61 1.23 29.58
N ARG A 264 8.19 1.51 28.35
CA ARG A 264 8.82 2.52 27.46
C ARG A 264 8.28 3.94 27.62
N ARG A 265 7.23 4.12 28.41
CA ARG A 265 6.63 5.46 28.68
C ARG A 265 7.21 6.12 29.94
N LYS A 266 8.14 5.45 30.62
CA LYS A 266 8.97 5.99 31.69
C LYS A 266 10.33 6.39 31.12
#